data_31572495b7313a5e3b252175be45d17c
#
_entry.id   31572495b7313a5e3b252175be45d17c
#
_cell.length_a   1.000
_cell.length_b   1.000
_cell.length_c   1.000
_cell.angle_alpha   90.00
_cell.angle_beta   90.00
_cell.angle_gamma   90.00
#
_symmetry.space_group_name_H-M   'P 1'
#
loop_
_entity.id
_entity.type
_entity.pdbx_description
1 polymer ?
#
loop_
_entity_poly.entity_id
_entity_poly.type
_entity_poly.pdbx_seq_one_letter_code
_entity_poly.pdbx_strand_id
1 'polypeptide(L)'
;AMKVGAPVIGLNDSGGARIQEGVASLGGYADVFQRNVMASGVVPQISMIMGPSAGGAVYSPAMTDFIFMVKDSSYMFVTGPEVVKTVTHEEVTAEELGGAVTHTTKSGVADLAFENDVEALLMLRRLYNYLPLSNREKAPVRPSGDPIDRMDLSLDTLVPENPNKPYDMKELIVKTVDDGDFFEL
;
A
#
# COMPACT_ATOMS: atom_id res chain seq x y z
N ALA A 1 1.51 -19.02 4.52
CA ALA A 1 2.31 -18.24 3.59
C ALA A 1 3.78 -18.63 3.68
N MET A 2 4.53 -18.30 4.74
CA MET A 2 5.98 -18.54 4.87
C MET A 2 6.43 -19.99 4.59
N LYS A 3 5.65 -21.00 5.03
CA LYS A 3 5.99 -22.42 4.79
C LYS A 3 5.96 -22.83 3.32
N VAL A 4 5.11 -22.19 2.53
CA VAL A 4 4.89 -22.52 1.11
C VAL A 4 5.47 -21.46 0.17
N GLY A 5 6.01 -20.36 0.70
CA GLY A 5 6.56 -19.28 -0.10
C GLY A 5 5.46 -18.53 -0.89
N ALA A 6 4.40 -18.12 -0.22
CA ALA A 6 3.30 -17.39 -0.84
C ALA A 6 3.09 -16.03 -0.15
N PRO A 7 2.74 -14.96 -0.88
CA PRO A 7 2.41 -13.67 -0.32
C PRO A 7 1.26 -13.73 0.69
N VAL A 8 1.23 -12.74 1.59
CA VAL A 8 0.11 -12.51 2.51
C VAL A 8 -0.64 -11.26 2.06
N ILE A 9 -1.93 -11.41 1.82
CA ILE A 9 -2.81 -10.29 1.48
C ILE A 9 -3.86 -10.18 2.59
N GLY A 10 -3.84 -9.05 3.30
CA GLY A 10 -4.81 -8.71 4.33
C GLY A 10 -5.89 -7.80 3.76
N LEU A 11 -7.16 -8.20 3.89
CA LEU A 11 -8.31 -7.32 3.69
C LEU A 11 -8.76 -6.87 5.08
N ASN A 12 -8.42 -5.63 5.43
CA ASN A 12 -8.45 -5.16 6.80
C ASN A 12 -9.68 -4.29 7.09
N ASP A 13 -10.44 -4.69 8.10
CA ASP A 13 -11.57 -3.97 8.68
C ASP A 13 -11.73 -4.44 10.13
N SER A 14 -11.29 -3.63 11.11
CA SER A 14 -11.30 -4.03 12.53
C SER A 14 -11.16 -2.84 13.47
N GLY A 15 -11.98 -2.82 14.49
CA GLY A 15 -11.88 -1.85 15.59
C GLY A 15 -10.71 -2.07 16.55
N GLY A 16 -9.88 -3.09 16.35
CA GLY A 16 -8.73 -3.38 17.21
C GLY A 16 -8.97 -4.46 18.24
N ALA A 17 -8.18 -4.43 19.32
CA ALA A 17 -8.23 -5.42 20.38
C ALA A 17 -9.57 -5.37 21.14
N ARG A 18 -10.15 -6.53 21.39
CA ARG A 18 -11.41 -6.65 22.15
C ARG A 18 -11.15 -6.35 23.62
N ILE A 19 -11.64 -5.21 24.09
CA ILE A 19 -11.40 -4.70 25.46
C ILE A 19 -11.87 -5.70 26.50
N GLN A 20 -13.00 -6.37 26.28
CA GLN A 20 -13.59 -7.34 27.19
C GLN A 20 -12.69 -8.57 27.46
N GLU A 21 -11.78 -8.88 26.57
CA GLU A 21 -10.83 -9.98 26.71
C GLU A 21 -9.51 -9.54 27.40
N GLY A 22 -9.34 -8.25 27.63
CA GLY A 22 -8.20 -7.70 28.37
C GLY A 22 -6.85 -8.07 27.75
N VAL A 23 -5.92 -8.52 28.58
CA VAL A 23 -4.53 -8.85 28.18
C VAL A 23 -4.46 -9.98 27.15
N ALA A 24 -5.39 -10.93 27.15
CA ALA A 24 -5.41 -12.02 26.18
C ALA A 24 -5.59 -11.52 24.75
N SER A 25 -6.44 -10.52 24.55
CA SER A 25 -6.62 -9.87 23.24
C SER A 25 -5.34 -9.16 22.79
N LEU A 26 -4.63 -8.49 23.68
CA LEU A 26 -3.33 -7.86 23.36
C LEU A 26 -2.27 -8.91 23.03
N GLY A 27 -2.25 -10.03 23.75
CA GLY A 27 -1.38 -11.17 23.45
C GLY A 27 -1.62 -11.72 22.05
N GLY A 28 -2.87 -11.79 21.60
CA GLY A 28 -3.22 -12.19 20.23
C GLY A 28 -2.61 -11.26 19.17
N TYR A 29 -2.62 -9.95 19.40
CA TYR A 29 -1.95 -8.99 18.50
C TYR A 29 -0.43 -9.14 18.50
N ALA A 30 0.19 -9.42 19.65
CA ALA A 30 1.62 -9.69 19.71
C ALA A 30 2.01 -10.86 18.82
N ASP A 31 1.19 -11.92 18.78
CA ASP A 31 1.38 -13.06 17.88
C ASP A 31 1.27 -12.67 16.40
N VAL A 32 0.35 -11.77 16.04
CA VAL A 32 0.23 -11.24 14.67
C VAL A 32 1.47 -10.44 14.30
N PHE A 33 1.90 -9.51 15.16
CA PHE A 33 3.09 -8.68 14.93
C PHE A 33 4.34 -9.51 14.77
N GLN A 34 4.51 -10.55 15.59
CA GLN A 34 5.64 -11.48 15.44
C GLN A 34 5.65 -12.13 14.05
N ARG A 35 4.48 -12.52 13.49
CA ARG A 35 4.40 -13.09 12.15
C ARG A 35 4.73 -12.07 11.08
N ASN A 36 4.27 -10.83 11.20
CA ASN A 36 4.64 -9.76 10.27
C ASN A 36 6.17 -9.58 10.25
N VAL A 37 6.80 -9.48 11.42
CA VAL A 37 8.25 -9.30 11.53
C VAL A 37 9.00 -10.48 10.93
N MET A 38 8.59 -11.72 11.22
CA MET A 38 9.26 -12.91 10.69
C MET A 38 9.02 -13.13 9.19
N ALA A 39 7.94 -12.60 8.63
CA ALA A 39 7.63 -12.65 7.20
C ALA A 39 8.32 -11.55 6.40
N SER A 40 8.78 -10.48 7.05
CA SER A 40 9.47 -9.35 6.41
C SER A 40 10.71 -9.83 5.65
N GLY A 41 10.79 -9.47 4.37
CA GLY A 41 11.85 -9.90 3.47
C GLY A 41 11.81 -11.38 3.06
N VAL A 42 10.80 -12.15 3.50
CA VAL A 42 10.63 -13.57 3.16
C VAL A 42 9.53 -13.75 2.12
N VAL A 43 8.35 -13.19 2.38
CA VAL A 43 7.21 -13.18 1.45
C VAL A 43 6.61 -11.78 1.40
N PRO A 44 6.08 -11.32 0.26
CA PRO A 44 5.38 -10.05 0.18
C PRO A 44 4.18 -10.02 1.13
N GLN A 45 4.01 -8.90 1.82
CA GLN A 45 2.90 -8.62 2.72
C GLN A 45 2.16 -7.39 2.20
N ILE A 46 0.91 -7.53 1.82
CA ILE A 46 0.10 -6.46 1.23
C ILE A 46 -1.13 -6.26 2.11
N SER A 47 -1.37 -5.03 2.51
CA SER A 47 -2.56 -4.65 3.28
C SER A 47 -3.49 -3.78 2.44
N MET A 48 -4.71 -4.24 2.28
CA MET A 48 -5.82 -3.49 1.71
C MET A 48 -6.74 -3.07 2.85
N ILE A 49 -6.82 -1.79 3.13
CA ILE A 49 -7.68 -1.24 4.17
C ILE A 49 -9.04 -0.94 3.53
N MET A 50 -10.06 -1.70 3.90
CA MET A 50 -11.41 -1.65 3.30
C MET A 50 -12.48 -1.16 4.28
N GLY A 51 -12.10 -0.95 5.53
CA GLY A 51 -12.92 -0.40 6.59
C GLY A 51 -12.06 0.28 7.65
N PRO A 52 -12.62 0.64 8.81
CA PRO A 52 -11.84 1.14 9.92
C PRO A 52 -10.77 0.13 10.36
N SER A 53 -9.55 0.62 10.60
CA SER A 53 -8.47 -0.14 11.23
C SER A 53 -7.88 0.70 12.36
N ALA A 54 -8.22 0.33 13.60
CA ALA A 54 -7.90 1.11 14.78
C ALA A 54 -7.12 0.31 15.83
N GLY A 55 -6.33 0.99 16.64
CA GLY A 55 -5.56 0.40 17.73
C GLY A 55 -4.63 -0.71 17.25
N GLY A 56 -4.69 -1.91 17.83
CA GLY A 56 -3.88 -3.05 17.43
C GLY A 56 -4.05 -3.46 15.95
N ALA A 57 -5.25 -3.25 15.39
CA ALA A 57 -5.55 -3.56 14.00
C ALA A 57 -4.89 -2.63 12.97
N VAL A 58 -4.38 -1.47 13.39
CA VAL A 58 -3.65 -0.56 12.50
C VAL A 58 -2.14 -0.88 12.46
N TYR A 59 -1.59 -1.40 13.55
CA TYR A 59 -0.15 -1.66 13.62
C TYR A 59 0.29 -2.78 12.68
N SER A 60 -0.49 -3.87 12.56
CA SER A 60 -0.16 -4.97 11.66
C SER A 60 -0.10 -4.52 10.19
N PRO A 61 -1.12 -3.85 9.64
CA PRO A 61 -1.03 -3.26 8.30
C PRO A 61 0.16 -2.32 8.12
N ALA A 62 0.42 -1.45 9.10
CA ALA A 62 1.52 -0.49 9.03
C ALA A 62 2.93 -1.13 9.01
N MET A 63 3.04 -2.41 9.33
CA MET A 63 4.28 -3.20 9.23
C MET A 63 4.40 -4.01 7.93
N THR A 64 3.45 -3.93 7.03
CA THR A 64 3.46 -4.64 5.75
C THR A 64 4.19 -3.85 4.66
N ASP A 65 4.47 -4.50 3.53
CA ASP A 65 5.30 -3.90 2.47
C ASP A 65 4.52 -2.89 1.61
N PHE A 66 3.21 -3.12 1.42
CA PHE A 66 2.34 -2.25 0.63
C PHE A 66 1.01 -2.05 1.36
N ILE A 67 0.54 -0.79 1.37
CA ILE A 67 -0.70 -0.41 2.04
C ILE A 67 -1.58 0.36 1.06
N PHE A 68 -2.73 -0.21 0.76
CA PHE A 68 -3.75 0.38 -0.10
C PHE A 68 -4.99 0.71 0.72
N MET A 69 -5.64 1.82 0.40
CA MET A 69 -6.82 2.30 1.11
C MET A 69 -7.97 2.60 0.16
N VAL A 70 -9.20 2.44 0.64
CA VAL A 70 -10.43 2.85 -0.07
C VAL A 70 -10.91 4.18 0.51
N LYS A 71 -11.13 5.18 -0.35
CA LYS A 71 -11.59 6.51 0.06
C LYS A 71 -12.96 6.44 0.74
N ASP A 72 -13.20 7.35 1.65
CA ASP A 72 -14.48 7.57 2.34
C ASP A 72 -15.04 6.36 3.14
N SER A 73 -14.33 5.23 3.16
CA SER A 73 -14.76 4.02 3.87
C SER A 73 -13.67 3.41 4.74
N SER A 74 -12.41 3.64 4.42
CA SER A 74 -11.29 3.06 5.15
C SER A 74 -10.55 4.12 5.96
N TYR A 75 -10.14 3.73 7.16
CA TYR A 75 -9.45 4.61 8.11
C TYR A 75 -8.34 3.86 8.81
N MET A 76 -7.20 4.53 9.00
CA MET A 76 -6.09 4.03 9.80
C MET A 76 -5.73 5.06 10.88
N PHE A 77 -5.95 4.71 12.15
CA PHE A 77 -5.53 5.55 13.27
C PHE A 77 -5.29 4.72 14.53
N VAL A 78 -4.38 5.18 15.37
CA VAL A 78 -4.11 4.54 16.67
C VAL A 78 -5.32 4.65 17.59
N THR A 79 -5.94 5.84 17.62
CA THR A 79 -7.18 6.12 18.32
C THR A 79 -8.11 6.95 17.45
N GLY A 80 -9.42 6.70 17.55
CA GLY A 80 -10.43 7.42 16.77
C GLY A 80 -10.66 8.87 17.24
N PRO A 81 -11.46 9.66 16.47
CA PRO A 81 -11.72 11.07 16.72
C PRO A 81 -12.26 11.39 18.12
N GLU A 82 -13.09 10.51 18.69
CA GLU A 82 -13.66 10.72 20.04
C GLU A 82 -12.59 10.70 21.14
N VAL A 83 -11.58 9.84 20.99
CA VAL A 83 -10.47 9.79 21.95
C VAL A 83 -9.58 11.01 21.78
N VAL A 84 -9.30 11.43 20.54
CA VAL A 84 -8.56 12.66 20.25
C VAL A 84 -9.25 13.85 20.90
N LYS A 85 -10.55 14.01 20.67
CA LYS A 85 -11.35 15.08 21.28
C LYS A 85 -11.29 15.07 22.81
N THR A 86 -11.34 13.90 23.42
CA THR A 86 -11.31 13.77 24.89
C THR A 86 -9.94 14.13 25.47
N VAL A 87 -8.85 13.77 24.80
CA VAL A 87 -7.48 13.90 25.31
C VAL A 87 -6.84 15.23 24.94
N THR A 88 -6.98 15.65 23.66
CA THR A 88 -6.32 16.85 23.14
C THR A 88 -7.27 18.04 22.99
N HIS A 89 -8.58 17.82 23.14
CA HIS A 89 -9.64 18.81 22.89
C HIS A 89 -9.71 19.31 21.44
N GLU A 90 -9.14 18.56 20.51
CA GLU A 90 -9.21 18.84 19.08
C GLU A 90 -10.43 18.15 18.47
N GLU A 91 -11.12 18.86 17.58
CA GLU A 91 -12.23 18.29 16.79
C GLU A 91 -11.72 17.96 15.41
N VAL A 92 -11.68 16.66 15.08
CA VAL A 92 -11.24 16.14 13.79
C VAL A 92 -12.24 15.10 13.29
N THR A 93 -12.44 15.05 11.99
CA THR A 93 -13.22 13.97 11.37
C THR A 93 -12.37 12.72 11.23
N ALA A 94 -13.00 11.56 11.01
CA ALA A 94 -12.28 10.31 10.75
C ALA A 94 -11.40 10.41 9.48
N GLU A 95 -11.90 11.10 8.44
CA GLU A 95 -11.18 11.30 7.18
C GLU A 95 -9.95 12.20 7.36
N GLU A 96 -10.08 13.29 8.13
CA GLU A 96 -8.94 14.18 8.41
C GLU A 96 -7.89 13.51 9.29
N LEU A 97 -8.31 12.67 10.25
CA LEU A 97 -7.42 12.00 11.19
C LEU A 97 -6.66 10.85 10.53
N GLY A 98 -7.33 10.03 9.75
CA GLY A 98 -6.75 8.80 9.23
C GLY A 98 -7.41 8.23 7.98
N GLY A 99 -8.04 9.07 7.16
CA GLY A 99 -8.61 8.65 5.89
C GLY A 99 -7.57 8.39 4.80
N ALA A 100 -8.01 7.79 3.71
CA ALA A 100 -7.16 7.38 2.61
C ALA A 100 -6.35 8.54 2.02
N VAL A 101 -6.98 9.71 1.80
CA VAL A 101 -6.31 10.90 1.29
C VAL A 101 -5.26 11.42 2.27
N THR A 102 -5.55 11.41 3.56
CA THR A 102 -4.59 11.83 4.59
C THR A 102 -3.34 10.96 4.58
N HIS A 103 -3.50 9.64 4.46
CA HIS A 103 -2.37 8.72 4.50
C HIS A 103 -1.58 8.64 3.20
N THR A 104 -2.16 8.96 2.05
CA THR A 104 -1.44 9.00 0.78
C THR A 104 -0.78 10.36 0.48
N THR A 105 -1.30 11.47 1.05
CA THR A 105 -0.79 12.81 0.70
C THR A 105 -0.02 13.51 1.81
N LYS A 106 -0.33 13.22 3.08
CA LYS A 106 0.27 13.92 4.23
C LYS A 106 1.24 13.03 5.01
N SER A 107 0.83 11.83 5.41
CA SER A 107 1.65 10.96 6.24
C SER A 107 2.56 10.02 5.45
N GLY A 108 2.20 9.68 4.22
CA GLY A 108 2.93 8.72 3.39
C GLY A 108 2.86 7.27 3.94
N VAL A 109 1.90 6.96 4.81
CA VAL A 109 1.73 5.60 5.36
C VAL A 109 1.09 4.67 4.35
N ALA A 110 0.13 5.17 3.56
CA ALA A 110 -0.49 4.40 2.48
C ALA A 110 0.14 4.77 1.13
N ASP A 111 0.35 3.77 0.30
CA ASP A 111 0.94 3.93 -1.03
C ASP A 111 -0.09 4.46 -2.03
N LEU A 112 -1.31 3.92 -2.02
CA LEU A 112 -2.37 4.31 -2.96
C LEU A 112 -3.76 4.35 -2.30
N ALA A 113 -4.62 5.22 -2.85
CA ALA A 113 -6.02 5.35 -2.50
C ALA A 113 -6.91 5.14 -3.73
N PHE A 114 -8.02 4.41 -3.55
CA PHE A 114 -8.96 4.05 -4.62
C PHE A 114 -10.37 4.51 -4.30
N GLU A 115 -11.18 4.74 -5.33
CA GLU A 115 -12.54 5.25 -5.18
C GLU A 115 -13.51 4.21 -4.59
N ASN A 116 -13.23 2.92 -4.79
CA ASN A 116 -14.09 1.84 -4.30
C ASN A 116 -13.33 0.50 -4.19
N ASP A 117 -13.97 -0.45 -3.51
CA ASP A 117 -13.42 -1.78 -3.24
C ASP A 117 -13.05 -2.56 -4.52
N VAL A 118 -13.85 -2.43 -5.57
CA VAL A 118 -13.63 -3.18 -6.83
C VAL A 118 -12.36 -2.69 -7.51
N GLU A 119 -12.21 -1.37 -7.63
CA GLU A 119 -11.00 -0.76 -8.17
C GLU A 119 -9.77 -1.14 -7.35
N ALA A 120 -9.86 -1.03 -6.03
CA ALA A 120 -8.80 -1.40 -5.11
C ALA A 120 -8.34 -2.85 -5.31
N LEU A 121 -9.27 -3.79 -5.40
CA LEU A 121 -8.97 -5.22 -5.62
C LEU A 121 -8.40 -5.49 -7.02
N LEU A 122 -8.82 -4.76 -8.05
CA LEU A 122 -8.24 -4.87 -9.39
C LEU A 122 -6.79 -4.37 -9.40
N MET A 123 -6.52 -3.24 -8.75
CA MET A 123 -5.18 -2.69 -8.65
C MET A 123 -4.25 -3.52 -7.76
N LEU A 124 -4.78 -4.13 -6.70
CA LEU A 124 -4.06 -5.14 -5.92
C LEU A 124 -3.60 -6.31 -6.79
N ARG A 125 -4.48 -6.83 -7.65
CA ARG A 125 -4.14 -7.90 -8.61
C ARG A 125 -3.08 -7.45 -9.61
N ARG A 126 -3.14 -6.20 -10.04
CA ARG A 126 -2.13 -5.61 -10.94
C ARG A 126 -0.77 -5.53 -10.25
N LEU A 127 -0.69 -4.98 -9.02
CA LEU A 127 0.54 -4.96 -8.23
C LEU A 127 1.12 -6.36 -8.05
N TYR A 128 0.28 -7.32 -7.69
CA TYR A 128 0.69 -8.69 -7.44
C TYR A 128 1.44 -9.32 -8.64
N ASN A 129 1.11 -8.92 -9.87
CA ASN A 129 1.79 -9.40 -11.05
C ASN A 129 3.25 -8.93 -11.21
N TYR A 130 3.68 -7.91 -10.46
CA TYR A 130 5.07 -7.42 -10.47
C TYR A 130 5.93 -8.09 -9.40
N LEU A 131 5.33 -8.79 -8.44
CA LEU A 131 6.02 -9.31 -7.27
C LEU A 131 6.35 -10.79 -7.43
N PRO A 132 7.53 -11.24 -6.93
CA PRO A 132 7.80 -12.67 -6.76
C PRO A 132 6.91 -13.24 -5.65
N LEU A 133 6.72 -14.55 -5.61
CA LEU A 133 5.97 -15.20 -4.53
C LEU A 133 6.71 -15.18 -3.19
N SER A 134 8.03 -15.22 -3.24
CA SER A 134 8.89 -15.19 -2.05
C SER A 134 10.31 -14.74 -2.42
N ASN A 135 11.15 -14.51 -1.42
CA ASN A 135 12.56 -14.16 -1.61
C ASN A 135 13.42 -15.29 -2.25
N ARG A 136 12.84 -16.48 -2.46
CA ARG A 136 13.48 -17.58 -3.16
C ARG A 136 13.26 -17.56 -4.66
N GLU A 137 12.38 -16.70 -5.14
CA GLU A 137 12.04 -16.54 -6.54
C GLU A 137 12.58 -15.23 -7.09
N LYS A 138 12.81 -15.22 -8.39
CA LYS A 138 13.14 -13.99 -9.11
C LYS A 138 11.87 -13.21 -9.42
N ALA A 139 12.04 -11.93 -9.75
CA ALA A 139 10.92 -11.12 -10.27
C ALA A 139 10.26 -11.82 -11.47
N PRO A 140 8.93 -11.73 -11.60
CA PRO A 140 8.22 -12.31 -12.76
C PRO A 140 8.75 -11.75 -14.07
N VAL A 141 8.94 -12.64 -15.04
CA VAL A 141 9.27 -12.25 -16.42
C VAL A 141 8.02 -12.41 -17.26
N ARG A 142 7.67 -11.37 -18.00
CA ARG A 142 6.53 -11.37 -18.91
C ARG A 142 7.00 -11.27 -20.35
N PRO A 143 6.29 -11.91 -21.30
CA PRO A 143 6.50 -11.64 -22.70
C PRO A 143 6.20 -10.17 -23.00
N SER A 144 7.08 -9.50 -23.74
CA SER A 144 6.86 -8.17 -24.26
C SER A 144 6.60 -8.22 -25.76
N GLY A 145 5.74 -7.33 -26.25
CA GLY A 145 5.54 -7.10 -27.67
C GLY A 145 6.63 -6.22 -28.31
N ASP A 146 7.43 -5.56 -27.47
CA ASP A 146 8.47 -4.64 -27.95
C ASP A 146 9.67 -5.40 -28.52
N PRO A 147 10.21 -4.98 -29.69
CA PRO A 147 11.44 -5.54 -30.22
C PRO A 147 12.64 -5.17 -29.34
N ILE A 148 13.64 -6.07 -29.26
CA ILE A 148 14.83 -5.88 -28.42
C ILE A 148 15.67 -4.66 -28.83
N ASP A 149 15.54 -4.21 -30.07
CA ASP A 149 16.22 -3.06 -30.66
C ASP A 149 15.30 -1.84 -30.82
N ARG A 150 14.18 -1.81 -30.08
CA ARG A 150 13.26 -0.67 -30.08
C ARG A 150 13.99 0.63 -29.75
N MET A 151 13.75 1.64 -30.59
CA MET A 151 14.22 3.01 -30.38
C MET A 151 13.04 3.98 -30.42
N ASP A 152 12.95 4.86 -29.44
CA ASP A 152 11.96 5.96 -29.42
C ASP A 152 12.70 7.28 -29.61
N LEU A 153 12.70 7.80 -30.86
CA LEU A 153 13.37 9.05 -31.19
C LEU A 153 12.76 10.28 -30.49
N SER A 154 11.55 10.16 -29.95
CA SER A 154 10.93 11.26 -29.20
C SER A 154 11.63 11.54 -27.87
N LEU A 155 12.44 10.60 -27.37
CA LEU A 155 13.25 10.81 -26.16
C LEU A 155 14.33 11.88 -26.37
N ASP A 156 14.81 12.10 -27.59
CA ASP A 156 15.82 13.12 -27.89
C ASP A 156 15.34 14.54 -27.60
N THR A 157 14.03 14.77 -27.61
CA THR A 157 13.41 16.09 -27.40
C THR A 157 12.52 16.17 -26.16
N LEU A 158 12.33 15.06 -25.45
CA LEU A 158 11.45 14.99 -24.29
C LEU A 158 11.96 15.86 -23.13
N VAL A 159 13.25 15.78 -22.85
CA VAL A 159 13.89 16.61 -21.84
C VAL A 159 14.23 17.95 -22.46
N PRO A 160 13.66 19.07 -21.96
CA PRO A 160 13.93 20.39 -22.53
C PRO A 160 15.38 20.81 -22.35
N GLU A 161 15.95 21.49 -23.36
CA GLU A 161 17.30 22.11 -23.25
C GLU A 161 17.35 23.18 -22.17
N ASN A 162 16.24 23.87 -21.92
CA ASN A 162 16.15 24.88 -20.87
C ASN A 162 15.92 24.20 -19.50
N PRO A 163 16.87 24.28 -18.55
CA PRO A 163 16.80 23.61 -17.26
C PRO A 163 15.66 24.12 -16.35
N ASN A 164 15.09 25.28 -16.66
CA ASN A 164 13.96 25.83 -15.91
C ASN A 164 12.59 25.40 -16.45
N LYS A 165 12.56 24.62 -17.55
CA LYS A 165 11.31 24.11 -18.12
C LYS A 165 11.03 22.73 -17.53
N PRO A 166 9.90 22.52 -16.81
CA PRO A 166 9.54 21.22 -16.31
C PRO A 166 9.13 20.27 -17.44
N TYR A 167 9.30 18.97 -17.21
CA TYR A 167 8.79 17.91 -18.06
C TYR A 167 8.23 16.78 -17.20
N ASP A 168 7.41 15.92 -17.78
CA ASP A 168 6.79 14.79 -17.07
C ASP A 168 7.72 13.57 -17.14
N MET A 169 8.27 13.16 -16.00
CA MET A 169 9.11 11.97 -15.89
C MET A 169 8.35 10.69 -16.22
N LYS A 170 7.02 10.65 -16.02
CA LYS A 170 6.19 9.48 -16.35
C LYS A 170 6.18 9.21 -17.84
N GLU A 171 6.19 10.27 -18.68
CA GLU A 171 6.31 10.12 -20.11
C GLU A 171 7.62 9.44 -20.51
N LEU A 172 8.72 9.78 -19.85
CA LEU A 172 10.02 9.13 -20.08
C LEU A 172 9.96 7.66 -19.66
N ILE A 173 9.37 7.36 -18.49
CA ILE A 173 9.24 5.98 -17.99
C ILE A 173 8.44 5.14 -18.98
N VAL A 174 7.23 5.59 -19.36
CA VAL A 174 6.35 4.88 -20.30
C VAL A 174 7.04 4.58 -21.64
N LYS A 175 7.86 5.51 -22.13
CA LYS A 175 8.63 5.31 -23.39
C LYS A 175 9.82 4.37 -23.25
N THR A 176 10.29 4.15 -22.02
CA THR A 176 11.50 3.35 -21.75
C THR A 176 11.17 1.90 -21.40
N VAL A 177 10.09 1.67 -20.63
CA VAL A 177 9.70 0.32 -20.20
C VAL A 177 8.98 -0.44 -21.31
N ASP A 178 9.06 -1.76 -21.27
CA ASP A 178 8.41 -2.64 -22.23
C ASP A 178 6.89 -2.46 -22.20
N ASP A 179 6.26 -2.40 -23.40
CA ASP A 179 4.82 -2.18 -23.59
C ASP A 179 4.26 -0.92 -22.89
N GLY A 180 5.12 -0.02 -22.41
CA GLY A 180 4.73 1.14 -21.60
C GLY A 180 4.11 0.79 -20.26
N ASP A 181 4.25 -0.45 -19.78
CA ASP A 181 3.60 -0.95 -18.56
C ASP A 181 4.48 -0.73 -17.33
N PHE A 182 4.06 0.20 -16.46
CA PHE A 182 4.65 0.38 -15.14
C PHE A 182 3.56 0.60 -14.08
N PHE A 183 3.89 0.33 -12.83
CA PHE A 183 3.00 0.53 -11.69
C PHE A 183 3.60 1.58 -10.76
N GLU A 184 2.95 2.74 -10.70
CA GLU A 184 3.35 3.84 -9.81
C GLU A 184 2.76 3.62 -8.41
N LEU A 185 3.58 3.81 -7.38
CA LEU A 185 3.22 3.81 -5.98
C LEU A 185 3.33 5.20 -5.39
#